data_928354ae24b9b74ffe8944edc9398b58
#
_entry.id   928354ae24b9b74ffe8944edc9398b58
#
_cell.length_a   1.000
_cell.length_b   1.000
_cell.length_c   1.000
_cell.angle_alpha   90.00
_cell.angle_beta   90.00
_cell.angle_gamma   90.00
#
_symmetry.space_group_name_H-M   'P 1'
#
loop_
_entity.id
_entity.type
_entity.pdbx_description
1 polymer ?
#
loop_
_entity_poly.entity_id
_entity_poly.type
_entity_poly.pdbx_seq_one_letter_code
_entity_poly.pdbx_strand_id
1 'polypeptide(L)'
;MNDLERLKELCPPPPGHTPPTVNWHDTEQALGHPLPDDYKHLVETYGPGHFVQFLSLYQPKCPYHALDLERQTRDVNAQLTRHQEVSQQPLPHPPRELQPVGGTDNGDYLFWLKNDPEQPNGWTIAVTGLKDGDWSHFDGNLTAFLVALSQHDTDVSAFPDSLLRQSPSFTPYTTAPEEIEKANRHSNTATAAPVQSQDVRQWARENGYDVPERGRIPADVRKAYDAAHN
;
A
#
# COMPACT_ATOMS: atom_id res chain seq x y z
N MET A 1 -10.16 14.21 20.65
CA MET A 1 -8.96 14.17 19.81
C MET A 1 -9.38 13.42 18.56
N ASN A 2 -9.15 13.94 17.37
CA ASN A 2 -9.47 13.22 16.14
C ASN A 2 -8.36 12.21 15.80
N ASP A 3 -8.64 11.27 14.90
CA ASP A 3 -7.71 10.17 14.56
C ASP A 3 -6.39 10.71 13.98
N LEU A 4 -6.42 11.80 13.20
CA LEU A 4 -5.20 12.39 12.63
C LEU A 4 -4.27 12.94 13.73
N GLU A 5 -4.80 13.63 14.72
CA GLU A 5 -3.99 14.11 15.85
C GLU A 5 -3.45 12.94 16.68
N ARG A 6 -4.24 11.87 16.84
CA ARG A 6 -3.78 10.66 17.48
C ARG A 6 -2.66 9.97 16.70
N LEU A 7 -2.79 9.90 15.37
CA LEU A 7 -1.76 9.33 14.50
C LEU A 7 -0.46 10.14 14.57
N LYS A 8 -0.52 11.48 14.60
CA LYS A 8 0.66 12.35 14.76
C LYS A 8 1.40 12.12 16.07
N GLU A 9 0.69 11.76 17.14
CA GLU A 9 1.34 11.40 18.42
C GLU A 9 2.06 10.05 18.32
N LEU A 10 1.47 9.07 17.63
CA LEU A 10 2.01 7.72 17.48
C LEU A 10 3.12 7.64 16.43
N CYS A 11 2.91 8.30 15.31
CA CYS A 11 3.80 8.33 14.16
C CYS A 11 4.05 9.79 13.74
N PRO A 12 4.83 10.57 14.47
CA PRO A 12 5.05 11.97 14.14
C PRO A 12 5.71 12.10 12.76
N PRO A 13 5.23 13.03 11.89
CA PRO A 13 5.94 13.34 10.67
C PRO A 13 7.32 13.93 10.99
N PRO A 14 8.36 13.68 10.16
CA PRO A 14 9.69 14.19 10.42
C PRO A 14 9.73 15.72 10.53
N PRO A 15 10.54 16.29 11.43
CA PRO A 15 10.68 17.73 11.55
C PRO A 15 11.12 18.36 10.22
N GLY A 16 10.44 19.43 9.82
CA GLY A 16 10.74 20.15 8.57
C GLY A 16 10.30 19.44 7.30
N HIS A 17 9.61 18.32 7.40
CA HIS A 17 8.99 17.66 6.25
C HIS A 17 7.88 18.55 5.69
N THR A 18 7.94 18.82 4.39
CA THR A 18 6.91 19.60 3.68
C THR A 18 6.35 18.72 2.56
N PRO A 19 5.14 18.17 2.75
CA PRO A 19 4.49 17.38 1.71
C PRO A 19 4.21 18.21 0.45
N PRO A 20 4.11 17.57 -0.73
CA PRO A 20 3.74 18.26 -1.95
C PRO A 20 2.30 18.78 -1.87
N THR A 21 2.05 19.91 -2.50
CA THR A 21 0.69 20.43 -2.67
C THR A 21 -0.05 19.59 -3.71
N VAL A 22 -1.25 19.12 -3.38
CA VAL A 22 -2.08 18.29 -4.25
C VAL A 22 -3.25 19.10 -4.80
N ASN A 23 -3.51 19.01 -6.10
CA ASN A 23 -4.74 19.49 -6.70
C ASN A 23 -5.81 18.38 -6.64
N TRP A 24 -6.62 18.39 -5.58
CA TRP A 24 -7.64 17.37 -5.34
C TRP A 24 -8.71 17.33 -6.43
N HIS A 25 -9.11 18.47 -6.97
CA HIS A 25 -10.11 18.53 -8.04
C HIS A 25 -9.67 17.74 -9.28
N ASP A 26 -8.43 17.93 -9.74
CA ASP A 26 -7.91 17.22 -10.91
C ASP A 26 -7.79 15.71 -10.64
N THR A 27 -7.39 15.34 -9.41
CA THR A 27 -7.29 13.93 -9.01
C THR A 27 -8.66 13.26 -8.97
N GLU A 28 -9.63 13.87 -8.34
CA GLU A 28 -11.00 13.34 -8.23
C GLU A 28 -11.67 13.27 -9.61
N GLN A 29 -11.42 14.24 -10.49
CA GLN A 29 -11.87 14.19 -11.87
C GLN A 29 -11.24 13.01 -12.64
N ALA A 30 -9.95 12.75 -12.46
CA ALA A 30 -9.25 11.64 -13.12
C ALA A 30 -9.73 10.27 -12.61
N LEU A 31 -10.09 10.16 -11.32
CA LEU A 31 -10.62 8.94 -10.72
C LEU A 31 -12.12 8.75 -10.97
N GLY A 32 -12.85 9.83 -11.29
CA GLY A 32 -14.28 9.82 -11.55
C GLY A 32 -15.16 9.78 -10.28
N HIS A 33 -14.60 10.07 -9.13
CA HIS A 33 -15.32 10.13 -7.84
C HIS A 33 -14.55 10.99 -6.82
N PRO A 34 -15.23 11.54 -5.81
CA PRO A 34 -14.59 12.25 -4.71
C PRO A 34 -13.77 11.31 -3.82
N LEU A 35 -12.83 11.86 -3.06
CA LEU A 35 -11.95 11.13 -2.14
C LEU A 35 -12.27 11.51 -0.68
N PRO A 36 -12.03 10.59 0.28
CA PRO A 36 -12.24 10.85 1.70
C PRO A 36 -11.41 12.01 2.24
N ASP A 37 -12.02 12.84 3.08
CA ASP A 37 -11.35 14.02 3.65
C ASP A 37 -10.19 13.62 4.59
N ASP A 38 -10.32 12.53 5.32
CA ASP A 38 -9.26 12.01 6.18
C ASP A 38 -8.00 11.63 5.37
N TYR A 39 -8.17 11.04 4.20
CA TYR A 39 -7.06 10.74 3.30
C TYR A 39 -6.39 12.02 2.77
N LYS A 40 -7.16 13.03 2.38
CA LYS A 40 -6.60 14.31 1.94
C LYS A 40 -5.73 14.92 3.03
N HIS A 41 -6.21 14.94 4.26
CA HIS A 41 -5.45 15.42 5.41
C HIS A 41 -4.21 14.57 5.72
N LEU A 42 -4.27 13.23 5.53
CA LEU A 42 -3.10 12.35 5.66
C LEU A 42 -2.02 12.72 4.65
N VAL A 43 -2.39 12.84 3.38
CA VAL A 43 -1.45 13.19 2.30
C VAL A 43 -0.84 14.57 2.54
N GLU A 44 -1.64 15.55 2.95
CA GLU A 44 -1.18 16.92 3.26
C GLU A 44 -0.31 16.99 4.53
N THR A 45 -0.42 15.99 5.42
CA THR A 45 0.38 15.94 6.65
C THR A 45 1.69 15.19 6.46
N TYR A 46 1.66 14.04 5.77
CA TYR A 46 2.78 13.10 5.72
C TYR A 46 3.51 13.07 4.37
N GLY A 47 2.80 13.25 3.26
CA GLY A 47 3.36 13.02 1.94
C GLY A 47 3.74 11.55 1.69
N PRO A 48 4.55 11.26 0.64
CA PRO A 48 4.98 9.91 0.31
C PRO A 48 5.92 9.33 1.35
N GLY A 49 5.63 8.13 1.84
CA GLY A 49 6.46 7.45 2.82
C GLY A 49 5.86 6.12 3.29
N HIS A 50 6.56 5.48 4.20
CA HIS A 50 6.16 4.25 4.85
C HIS A 50 5.62 4.48 6.26
N PHE A 51 4.43 3.97 6.54
CA PHE A 51 3.95 3.74 7.91
C PHE A 51 4.45 2.38 8.39
N VAL A 52 4.92 2.34 9.63
CA VAL A 52 5.47 1.14 10.30
C VAL A 52 6.50 0.37 9.44
N GLN A 53 7.23 1.10 8.60
CA GLN A 53 8.24 0.56 7.66
C GLN A 53 7.73 -0.55 6.72
N PHE A 54 6.43 -0.57 6.44
CA PHE A 54 5.82 -1.68 5.71
C PHE A 54 4.64 -1.27 4.80
N LEU A 55 3.84 -0.30 5.23
CA LEU A 55 2.66 0.14 4.50
C LEU A 55 2.91 1.49 3.84
N SER A 56 2.72 1.56 2.53
CA SER A 56 2.77 2.80 1.75
C SER A 56 1.40 3.18 1.23
N LEU A 57 1.03 4.45 1.39
CA LEU A 57 -0.19 4.98 0.79
C LEU A 57 0.11 5.48 -0.62
N TYR A 58 -0.80 5.19 -1.54
CA TYR A 58 -0.76 5.78 -2.88
C TYR A 58 -1.15 7.24 -2.82
N GLN A 59 -0.50 8.08 -3.62
CA GLN A 59 -0.69 9.52 -3.58
C GLN A 59 -0.85 10.11 -4.98
N PRO A 60 -1.68 11.15 -5.14
CA PRO A 60 -1.86 11.81 -6.42
C PRO A 60 -0.54 12.33 -6.99
N LYS A 61 -0.30 12.06 -8.26
CA LYS A 61 0.88 12.53 -9.01
C LYS A 61 2.21 12.30 -8.29
N CYS A 62 2.29 11.19 -7.55
CA CYS A 62 3.52 10.80 -6.88
C CYS A 62 4.64 10.57 -7.90
N PRO A 63 5.84 11.14 -7.70
CA PRO A 63 6.96 10.92 -8.61
C PRO A 63 7.43 9.44 -8.64
N TYR A 64 7.13 8.66 -7.59
CA TYR A 64 7.31 7.22 -7.59
C TYR A 64 6.12 6.53 -8.26
N HIS A 65 6.33 5.91 -9.40
CA HIS A 65 5.29 5.23 -10.18
C HIS A 65 4.54 4.15 -9.39
N ALA A 66 5.24 3.46 -8.50
CA ALA A 66 4.65 2.43 -7.63
C ALA A 66 3.72 3.02 -6.55
N LEU A 67 3.75 4.32 -6.34
CA LEU A 67 2.94 5.03 -5.33
C LEU A 67 1.99 6.05 -5.95
N ASP A 68 1.97 6.20 -7.27
CA ASP A 68 1.05 7.09 -7.95
C ASP A 68 -0.38 6.53 -7.93
N LEU A 69 -1.29 7.25 -7.28
CA LEU A 69 -2.67 6.80 -7.06
C LEU A 69 -3.42 6.49 -8.35
N GLU A 70 -3.34 7.36 -9.34
CA GLU A 70 -4.06 7.19 -10.60
C GLU A 70 -3.52 5.99 -11.38
N ARG A 71 -2.19 5.83 -11.39
CA ARG A 71 -1.53 4.69 -12.03
C ARG A 71 -1.87 3.38 -11.30
N GLN A 72 -1.75 3.35 -9.97
CA GLN A 72 -2.05 2.16 -9.18
C GLN A 72 -3.54 1.77 -9.29
N THR A 73 -4.44 2.75 -9.31
CA THR A 73 -5.87 2.48 -9.55
C THR A 73 -6.09 1.75 -10.87
N ARG A 74 -5.47 2.21 -11.96
CA ARG A 74 -5.58 1.57 -13.27
C ARG A 74 -4.96 0.17 -13.28
N ASP A 75 -3.74 0.03 -12.75
CA ASP A 75 -2.98 -1.20 -12.80
C ASP A 75 -3.60 -2.29 -11.92
N VAL A 76 -4.05 -1.94 -10.71
CA VAL A 76 -4.74 -2.86 -9.79
C VAL A 76 -6.11 -3.26 -10.33
N ASN A 77 -6.90 -2.32 -10.89
CA ASN A 77 -8.18 -2.66 -11.51
C ASN A 77 -8.00 -3.66 -12.68
N ALA A 78 -6.96 -3.51 -13.49
CA ALA A 78 -6.64 -4.48 -14.53
C ALA A 78 -6.27 -5.86 -13.96
N GLN A 79 -5.57 -5.90 -12.81
CA GLN A 79 -5.27 -7.16 -12.11
C GLN A 79 -6.52 -7.81 -11.53
N LEU A 80 -7.41 -7.05 -10.89
CA LEU A 80 -8.67 -7.55 -10.35
C LEU A 80 -9.57 -8.14 -11.45
N THR A 81 -9.67 -7.45 -12.59
CA THR A 81 -10.43 -7.94 -13.74
C THR A 81 -9.85 -9.25 -14.25
N ARG A 82 -8.53 -9.32 -14.45
CA ARG A 82 -7.86 -10.54 -14.87
C ARG A 82 -8.02 -11.68 -13.85
N HIS A 83 -7.97 -11.37 -12.56
CA HIS A 83 -8.20 -12.36 -11.51
C HIS A 83 -9.60 -12.95 -11.61
N GLN A 84 -10.63 -12.14 -11.83
CA GLN A 84 -12.01 -12.63 -12.02
C GLN A 84 -12.16 -13.50 -13.26
N GLU A 85 -11.43 -13.21 -14.35
CA GLU A 85 -11.49 -14.00 -15.59
C GLU A 85 -10.82 -15.38 -15.47
N VAL A 86 -9.76 -15.47 -14.65
CA VAL A 86 -8.91 -16.67 -14.57
C VAL A 86 -9.19 -17.50 -13.30
N SER A 87 -9.56 -16.85 -12.20
CA SER A 87 -9.78 -17.54 -10.91
C SER A 87 -11.15 -18.20 -10.87
N GLN A 88 -11.19 -19.43 -10.32
CA GLN A 88 -12.45 -20.11 -10.00
C GLN A 88 -13.09 -19.57 -8.71
N GLN A 89 -12.38 -18.71 -7.97
CA GLN A 89 -12.89 -18.10 -6.73
C GLN A 89 -13.33 -16.67 -7.02
N PRO A 90 -14.60 -16.32 -6.82
CA PRO A 90 -15.08 -14.96 -6.98
C PRO A 90 -14.45 -14.06 -5.92
N LEU A 91 -14.16 -12.80 -6.30
CA LEU A 91 -13.79 -11.77 -5.34
C LEU A 91 -14.98 -11.49 -4.40
N PRO A 92 -14.77 -11.29 -3.10
CA PRO A 92 -15.84 -10.96 -2.15
C PRO A 92 -16.49 -9.61 -2.44
N HIS A 93 -15.76 -8.71 -3.13
CA HIS A 93 -16.22 -7.40 -3.57
C HIS A 93 -16.00 -7.24 -5.06
N PRO A 94 -16.98 -6.70 -5.81
CA PRO A 94 -16.79 -6.42 -7.24
C PRO A 94 -15.73 -5.31 -7.43
N PRO A 95 -14.87 -5.38 -8.47
CA PRO A 95 -13.79 -4.40 -8.69
C PRO A 95 -14.23 -2.94 -8.70
N ARG A 96 -15.46 -2.65 -9.16
CA ARG A 96 -16.01 -1.28 -9.17
C ARG A 96 -16.20 -0.68 -7.77
N GLU A 97 -16.32 -1.52 -6.76
CA GLU A 97 -16.48 -1.12 -5.36
C GLU A 97 -15.13 -1.01 -4.63
N LEU A 98 -14.04 -1.43 -5.27
CA LEU A 98 -12.70 -1.42 -4.73
C LEU A 98 -11.92 -0.23 -5.30
N GLN A 99 -11.40 0.63 -4.42
CA GLN A 99 -10.47 1.70 -4.78
C GLN A 99 -9.15 1.44 -4.05
N PRO A 100 -8.06 1.10 -4.76
CA PRO A 100 -6.78 0.89 -4.09
C PRO A 100 -6.26 2.21 -3.52
N VAL A 101 -5.78 2.18 -2.28
CA VAL A 101 -5.28 3.33 -1.54
C VAL A 101 -3.86 3.13 -1.00
N GLY A 102 -3.37 1.91 -1.00
CA GLY A 102 -2.04 1.60 -0.52
C GLY A 102 -1.64 0.17 -0.80
N GLY A 103 -0.41 -0.15 -0.42
CA GLY A 103 0.14 -1.49 -0.54
C GLY A 103 1.22 -1.76 0.50
N THR A 104 1.44 -3.03 0.79
CA THR A 104 2.47 -3.50 1.70
C THR A 104 3.73 -3.94 0.95
N ASP A 105 4.84 -4.02 1.64
CA ASP A 105 6.10 -4.58 1.09
C ASP A 105 5.98 -6.06 0.69
N ASN A 106 4.92 -6.75 1.15
CA ASN A 106 4.61 -8.13 0.75
C ASN A 106 3.80 -8.22 -0.55
N GLY A 107 3.31 -7.09 -1.06
CA GLY A 107 2.47 -7.02 -2.25
C GLY A 107 0.98 -7.20 -1.94
N ASP A 108 0.56 -7.03 -0.68
CA ASP A 108 -0.84 -6.94 -0.33
C ASP A 108 -1.36 -5.54 -0.69
N TYR A 109 -2.63 -5.46 -1.01
CA TYR A 109 -3.31 -4.21 -1.33
C TYR A 109 -4.20 -3.75 -0.19
N LEU A 110 -4.22 -2.45 0.01
CA LEU A 110 -5.18 -1.76 0.84
C LEU A 110 -6.21 -1.09 -0.05
N PHE A 111 -7.49 -1.34 0.21
CA PHE A 111 -8.61 -0.78 -0.55
C PHE A 111 -9.54 0.01 0.31
N TRP A 112 -10.13 1.06 -0.24
CA TRP A 112 -11.44 1.53 0.21
C TRP A 112 -12.53 0.67 -0.40
N LEU A 113 -13.52 0.34 0.41
CA LEU A 113 -14.80 -0.21 -0.01
C LEU A 113 -15.77 0.95 -0.30
N LYS A 114 -16.06 1.19 -1.57
CA LYS A 114 -16.94 2.28 -2.04
C LYS A 114 -18.40 1.87 -1.94
N ASN A 115 -18.91 1.66 -0.72
CA ASN A 115 -20.31 1.27 -0.50
C ASN A 115 -21.30 2.31 -1.02
N ASP A 116 -20.96 3.60 -0.92
CA ASP A 116 -21.65 4.72 -1.53
C ASP A 116 -20.60 5.64 -2.19
N PRO A 117 -20.50 5.67 -3.53
CA PRO A 117 -19.51 6.50 -4.23
C PRO A 117 -19.66 8.00 -3.99
N GLU A 118 -20.84 8.48 -3.63
CA GLU A 118 -21.12 9.90 -3.37
C GLU A 118 -20.80 10.31 -1.92
N GLN A 119 -20.54 9.33 -1.03
CA GLN A 119 -20.23 9.57 0.38
C GLN A 119 -18.87 8.96 0.77
N PRO A 120 -17.76 9.48 0.25
CA PRO A 120 -16.42 8.88 0.45
C PRO A 120 -15.99 8.83 1.92
N ASN A 121 -16.47 9.75 2.76
CA ASN A 121 -16.17 9.76 4.19
C ASN A 121 -16.77 8.58 4.97
N GLY A 122 -17.68 7.81 4.36
CA GLY A 122 -18.26 6.60 4.91
C GLY A 122 -17.60 5.31 4.40
N TRP A 123 -16.55 5.39 3.57
CA TRP A 123 -15.87 4.19 3.09
C TRP A 123 -15.03 3.53 4.16
N THR A 124 -15.05 2.20 4.16
CA THR A 124 -14.29 1.37 5.09
C THR A 124 -13.08 0.74 4.39
N ILE A 125 -12.25 0.03 5.13
CA ILE A 125 -10.98 -0.51 4.63
C ILE A 125 -11.08 -2.02 4.44
N ALA A 126 -10.54 -2.51 3.32
CA ALA A 126 -10.24 -3.92 3.10
C ALA A 126 -8.78 -4.12 2.75
N VAL A 127 -8.19 -5.20 3.23
CA VAL A 127 -6.79 -5.59 2.95
C VAL A 127 -6.77 -7.00 2.40
N THR A 128 -6.03 -7.21 1.31
CA THR A 128 -5.87 -8.54 0.72
C THR A 128 -4.58 -8.70 -0.04
N GLY A 129 -3.96 -9.88 0.11
CA GLY A 129 -3.05 -10.41 -0.89
C GLY A 129 -3.84 -11.19 -1.92
N LEU A 130 -4.16 -10.63 -3.08
CA LEU A 130 -5.05 -11.21 -4.11
C LEU A 130 -4.81 -12.68 -4.42
N LYS A 131 -3.67 -13.24 -4.05
CA LYS A 131 -3.25 -14.62 -4.33
C LYS A 131 -3.75 -15.61 -3.32
N ASP A 132 -3.78 -15.23 -2.06
CA ASP A 132 -4.11 -16.13 -0.94
C ASP A 132 -5.62 -16.19 -0.70
N GLY A 133 -6.38 -15.30 -1.35
CA GLY A 133 -7.83 -15.23 -1.22
C GLY A 133 -8.32 -14.71 0.13
N ASP A 134 -7.41 -14.37 1.03
CA ASP A 134 -7.74 -13.86 2.35
C ASP A 134 -8.04 -12.36 2.29
N TRP A 135 -9.20 -12.00 2.82
CA TRP A 135 -9.65 -10.61 2.95
C TRP A 135 -9.88 -10.29 4.42
N SER A 136 -9.23 -9.23 4.87
CA SER A 136 -9.48 -8.64 6.17
C SER A 136 -10.22 -7.31 5.99
N HIS A 137 -11.12 -6.99 6.92
CA HIS A 137 -11.92 -5.77 6.87
C HIS A 137 -11.71 -4.98 8.15
N PHE A 138 -11.70 -3.66 8.02
CA PHE A 138 -11.67 -2.73 9.13
C PHE A 138 -12.85 -1.75 8.98
N ASP A 139 -13.72 -1.74 9.98
CA ASP A 139 -14.93 -0.90 10.01
C ASP A 139 -14.59 0.50 10.53
N GLY A 140 -13.92 1.28 9.70
CA GLY A 140 -13.48 2.63 9.97
C GLY A 140 -12.81 3.26 8.75
N ASN A 141 -12.52 4.54 8.83
CA ASN A 141 -11.80 5.26 7.79
C ASN A 141 -10.29 4.92 7.78
N LEU A 142 -9.56 5.44 6.80
CA LEU A 142 -8.13 5.15 6.64
C LEU A 142 -7.28 5.63 7.81
N THR A 143 -7.56 6.82 8.35
CA THR A 143 -6.81 7.37 9.47
C THR A 143 -7.02 6.54 10.73
N ALA A 144 -8.26 6.13 11.01
CA ALA A 144 -8.57 5.22 12.11
C ALA A 144 -7.88 3.86 11.96
N PHE A 145 -7.82 3.33 10.73
CA PHE A 145 -7.07 2.11 10.43
C PHE A 145 -5.56 2.25 10.77
N LEU A 146 -4.93 3.36 10.35
CA LEU A 146 -3.52 3.61 10.67
C LEU A 146 -3.26 3.78 12.17
N VAL A 147 -4.20 4.37 12.90
CA VAL A 147 -4.14 4.45 14.37
C VAL A 147 -4.22 3.06 14.98
N ALA A 148 -5.21 2.25 14.58
CA ALA A 148 -5.38 0.88 15.09
C ALA A 148 -4.14 0.01 14.78
N LEU A 149 -3.61 0.10 13.55
CA LEU A 149 -2.36 -0.56 13.15
C LEU A 149 -1.18 -0.14 14.04
N SER A 150 -1.05 1.15 14.30
CA SER A 150 0.02 1.71 15.13
C SER A 150 -0.10 1.33 16.62
N GLN A 151 -1.32 1.03 17.07
CA GLN A 151 -1.59 0.60 18.45
C GLN A 151 -1.63 -0.93 18.59
N HIS A 152 -1.42 -1.68 17.50
CA HIS A 152 -1.53 -3.15 17.45
C HIS A 152 -2.95 -3.64 17.76
N ASP A 153 -3.94 -2.84 17.47
CA ASP A 153 -5.37 -3.10 17.69
C ASP A 153 -6.07 -3.38 16.35
N THR A 154 -5.55 -4.35 15.59
CA THR A 154 -6.12 -4.78 14.31
C THR A 154 -5.82 -6.25 14.05
N ASP A 155 -6.84 -6.99 13.63
CA ASP A 155 -6.77 -8.43 13.28
C ASP A 155 -6.49 -8.65 11.77
N VAL A 156 -5.79 -7.73 11.12
CA VAL A 156 -5.49 -7.85 9.69
C VAL A 156 -4.38 -8.88 9.48
N SER A 157 -4.72 -10.04 8.94
CA SER A 157 -3.81 -11.18 8.73
C SER A 157 -2.65 -10.89 7.77
N ALA A 158 -2.76 -9.87 6.92
CA ALA A 158 -1.69 -9.43 6.00
C ALA A 158 -0.49 -8.81 6.74
N PHE A 159 -0.66 -8.37 8.00
CA PHE A 159 0.42 -7.78 8.78
C PHE A 159 1.09 -8.82 9.68
N PRO A 160 2.39 -9.09 9.51
CA PRO A 160 3.09 -10.07 10.33
C PRO A 160 3.24 -9.59 11.78
N ASP A 161 3.15 -10.50 12.74
CA ASP A 161 3.32 -10.23 14.18
C ASP A 161 4.64 -9.51 14.53
N SER A 162 5.70 -9.78 13.76
CA SER A 162 6.99 -9.13 13.94
C SER A 162 6.94 -7.63 13.63
N LEU A 163 6.07 -7.23 12.70
CA LEU A 163 5.84 -5.83 12.35
C LEU A 163 5.06 -5.13 13.46
N LEU A 164 4.01 -5.81 13.95
CA LEU A 164 3.16 -5.28 15.03
C LEU A 164 3.91 -5.09 16.36
N ARG A 165 5.12 -5.65 16.51
CA ARG A 165 5.99 -5.45 17.68
C ARG A 165 6.96 -4.28 17.54
N GLN A 166 7.03 -3.64 16.37
CA GLN A 166 7.89 -2.46 16.17
C GLN A 166 7.20 -1.20 16.69
N SER A 167 8.01 -0.22 17.12
CA SER A 167 7.46 1.08 17.47
C SER A 167 6.82 1.74 16.26
N PRO A 168 5.64 2.34 16.42
CA PRO A 168 5.00 3.10 15.35
C PRO A 168 5.95 4.16 14.77
N SER A 169 5.98 4.29 13.45
CA SER A 169 6.85 5.26 12.79
C SER A 169 6.32 5.63 11.42
N PHE A 170 6.66 6.83 10.98
CA PHE A 170 6.56 7.24 9.59
C PHE A 170 7.94 7.59 9.06
N THR A 171 8.30 7.07 7.88
CA THR A 171 9.57 7.38 7.21
C THR A 171 9.26 7.90 5.81
N PRO A 172 9.55 9.17 5.49
CA PRO A 172 9.31 9.72 4.16
C PRO A 172 10.23 9.08 3.13
N TYR A 173 9.75 8.96 1.89
CA TYR A 173 10.59 8.62 0.75
C TYR A 173 11.53 9.77 0.41
N THR A 174 12.68 9.45 -0.14
CA THR A 174 13.60 10.47 -0.64
C THR A 174 12.97 11.27 -1.78
N THR A 175 13.35 12.54 -1.88
CA THR A 175 12.98 13.41 -3.01
C THR A 175 14.11 13.53 -4.03
N ALA A 176 15.21 12.78 -3.86
CA ALA A 176 16.37 12.81 -4.77
C ALA A 176 15.98 12.26 -6.15
N PRO A 177 16.12 13.04 -7.24
CA PRO A 177 15.66 12.62 -8.57
C PRO A 177 16.30 11.32 -9.05
N GLU A 178 17.57 11.09 -8.73
CA GLU A 178 18.32 9.88 -9.11
C GLU A 178 17.71 8.61 -8.50
N GLU A 179 17.32 8.67 -7.23
CA GLU A 179 16.71 7.54 -6.53
C GLU A 179 15.26 7.28 -7.04
N ILE A 180 14.52 8.34 -7.34
CA ILE A 180 13.19 8.25 -7.95
C ILE A 180 13.29 7.58 -9.32
N GLU A 181 14.22 8.03 -10.17
CA GLU A 181 14.41 7.46 -11.50
C GLU A 181 14.84 6.00 -11.45
N LYS A 182 15.71 5.63 -10.51
CA LYS A 182 16.13 4.26 -10.28
C LYS A 182 14.95 3.39 -9.83
N ALA A 183 14.14 3.84 -8.89
CA ALA A 183 12.94 3.14 -8.44
C ALA A 183 11.95 2.93 -9.59
N ASN A 184 11.71 3.96 -10.41
CA ASN A 184 10.78 3.91 -11.53
C ASN A 184 11.25 2.97 -12.66
N ARG A 185 12.55 2.85 -12.90
CA ARG A 185 13.09 1.85 -13.85
C ARG A 185 12.76 0.43 -13.41
N HIS A 186 12.91 0.12 -12.12
CA HIS A 186 12.55 -1.20 -11.58
C HIS A 186 11.03 -1.45 -11.62
N SER A 187 10.23 -0.44 -11.34
CA SER A 187 8.77 -0.52 -11.40
C SER A 187 8.25 -0.76 -12.83
N ASN A 188 8.90 -0.19 -13.85
CA ASN A 188 8.51 -0.40 -15.25
C ASN A 188 8.90 -1.79 -15.80
N THR A 189 9.95 -2.41 -15.28
CA THR A 189 10.31 -3.81 -15.58
C THR A 189 9.39 -4.80 -14.87
N ALA A 190 8.83 -4.45 -13.72
CA ALA A 190 7.87 -5.27 -12.98
C ALA A 190 6.47 -5.33 -13.63
N THR A 191 6.18 -4.51 -14.66
CA THR A 191 4.96 -4.65 -15.50
C THR A 191 5.03 -5.88 -16.42
N ALA A 192 6.24 -6.48 -16.59
CA ALA A 192 6.41 -7.84 -17.11
C ALA A 192 6.45 -8.80 -15.91
N ALA A 193 5.31 -9.37 -15.52
CA ALA A 193 5.07 -10.31 -14.42
C ALA A 193 5.76 -9.92 -13.09
N PRO A 194 5.03 -9.52 -12.06
CA PRO A 194 5.65 -9.20 -10.78
C PRO A 194 6.41 -10.43 -10.29
N VAL A 195 7.71 -10.27 -10.05
CA VAL A 195 8.51 -11.27 -9.31
C VAL A 195 7.84 -11.41 -7.95
N GLN A 196 7.12 -12.51 -7.78
CA GLN A 196 6.26 -12.71 -6.62
C GLN A 196 7.14 -12.86 -5.39
N SER A 197 6.76 -12.24 -4.29
CA SER A 197 7.44 -12.44 -3.00
C SER A 197 7.54 -13.95 -2.64
N GLN A 198 6.61 -14.76 -3.13
CA GLN A 198 6.68 -16.23 -3.03
C GLN A 198 7.78 -16.81 -3.88
N ASP A 199 7.99 -16.33 -5.12
CA ASP A 199 9.06 -16.83 -5.99
C ASP A 199 10.43 -16.51 -5.37
N VAL A 200 10.58 -15.30 -4.81
CA VAL A 200 11.78 -14.91 -4.07
C VAL A 200 11.98 -15.78 -2.83
N ARG A 201 10.91 -16.06 -2.07
CA ARG A 201 11.00 -16.92 -0.87
C ARG A 201 11.26 -18.38 -1.22
N GLN A 202 10.63 -18.90 -2.27
CA GLN A 202 10.85 -20.26 -2.73
C GLN A 202 12.29 -20.40 -3.20
N TRP A 203 12.74 -19.52 -4.09
CA TRP A 203 14.12 -19.49 -4.55
C TRP A 203 15.11 -19.35 -3.38
N ALA A 204 14.83 -18.47 -2.42
CA ALA A 204 15.68 -18.26 -1.26
C ALA A 204 15.83 -19.53 -0.42
N ARG A 205 14.74 -20.26 -0.15
CA ARG A 205 14.79 -21.55 0.56
C ARG A 205 15.57 -22.60 -0.21
N GLU A 206 15.36 -22.68 -1.53
CA GLU A 206 16.08 -23.61 -2.42
C GLU A 206 17.59 -23.30 -2.48
N ASN A 207 17.97 -22.03 -2.26
CA ASN A 207 19.36 -21.57 -2.24
C ASN A 207 19.93 -21.38 -0.82
N GLY A 208 19.26 -21.91 0.21
CA GLY A 208 19.78 -21.98 1.57
C GLY A 208 19.67 -20.70 2.40
N TYR A 209 18.88 -19.72 1.94
CA TYR A 209 18.58 -18.52 2.72
C TYR A 209 17.44 -18.79 3.71
N ASP A 210 17.62 -18.32 4.94
CA ASP A 210 16.56 -18.33 5.94
C ASP A 210 15.64 -17.12 5.73
N VAL A 211 14.42 -17.38 5.25
CA VAL A 211 13.41 -16.33 5.00
C VAL A 211 12.11 -16.68 5.69
N PRO A 212 11.50 -15.73 6.40
CA PRO A 212 10.22 -15.95 7.05
C PRO A 212 9.11 -16.27 6.02
N GLU A 213 8.17 -17.09 6.40
CA GLU A 213 7.02 -17.42 5.54
C GLU A 213 6.17 -16.20 5.20
N ARG A 214 6.07 -15.26 6.13
CA ARG A 214 5.37 -13.97 5.99
C ARG A 214 6.26 -12.85 6.52
N GLY A 215 6.03 -11.62 6.06
CA GLY A 215 6.81 -10.46 6.47
C GLY A 215 7.82 -10.01 5.41
N ARG A 216 8.65 -9.05 5.77
CA ARG A 216 9.65 -8.46 4.86
C ARG A 216 10.71 -9.50 4.48
N ILE A 217 10.94 -9.65 3.18
CA ILE A 217 12.09 -10.40 2.68
C ILE A 217 13.35 -9.56 2.95
N PRO A 218 14.40 -10.12 3.59
CA PRO A 218 15.65 -9.42 3.82
C PRO A 218 16.23 -8.84 2.51
N ALA A 219 16.78 -7.63 2.59
CA ALA A 219 17.25 -6.91 1.40
C ALA A 219 18.40 -7.62 0.67
N ASP A 220 19.24 -8.33 1.41
CA ASP A 220 20.33 -9.17 0.90
C ASP A 220 19.79 -10.37 0.10
N VAL A 221 18.72 -11.00 0.57
CA VAL A 221 18.05 -12.10 -0.15
C VAL A 221 17.41 -11.60 -1.44
N ARG A 222 16.75 -10.46 -1.41
CA ARG A 222 16.18 -9.86 -2.63
C ARG A 222 17.24 -9.49 -3.64
N LYS A 223 18.34 -8.89 -3.17
CA LYS A 223 19.49 -8.56 -4.02
C LYS A 223 20.14 -9.81 -4.64
N ALA A 224 20.24 -10.90 -3.88
CA ALA A 224 20.78 -12.16 -4.37
C ALA A 224 19.85 -12.79 -5.42
N TYR A 225 18.52 -12.75 -5.19
CA TYR A 225 17.53 -13.19 -6.17
C TYR A 225 17.63 -12.41 -7.48
N ASP A 226 17.65 -11.09 -7.41
CA ASP A 226 17.74 -10.21 -8.58
C ASP A 226 19.03 -10.45 -9.36
N ALA A 227 20.15 -10.71 -8.66
CA ALA A 227 21.43 -11.04 -9.29
C ALA A 227 21.45 -12.42 -9.98
N ALA A 228 20.62 -13.35 -9.54
CA ALA A 228 20.51 -14.69 -10.12
C ALA A 228 19.55 -14.76 -11.33
N HIS A 229 18.69 -13.73 -11.52
CA HIS A 229 17.64 -13.72 -12.54
C HIS A 229 17.75 -12.55 -13.54
N ASN A 230 18.86 -11.76 -13.48
CA ASN A 230 19.20 -10.71 -14.45
C ASN A 230 20.24 -11.17 -15.48
#